data_fec6a75fbdc85e5ad9681a65a231acea
#
_entry.id   fec6a75fbdc85e5ad9681a65a231acea
#
_cell.length_a   1.000
_cell.length_b   1.000
_cell.length_c   1.000
_cell.angle_alpha   90.00
_cell.angle_beta   90.00
_cell.angle_gamma   90.00
#
_symmetry.space_group_name_H-M   'P 1'
#
loop_
_entity.id
_entity.type
_entity.pdbx_description
1 polymer ?
#
loop_
_entity_poly.entity_id
_entity_poly.type
_entity_poly.pdbx_seq_one_letter_code
_entity_poly.pdbx_strand_id
1 'polypeptide(L)'
;EEIDNTDEVNNYYLGKQDFFSLKTLDDLPADLEWTSGDDLSEIGSENAKKGGTEYRRLQDFPRTLRTVGPDSNGSFRPLLNDYVTIPLAGTHPNEFDFYSGLATSWAINRDTKTVFIKLDPNAYWSDGHPITTEDFFFMFFFYQSKYIVAPWYNNWYGTQYSNITRYDDHTFSVSVPTNKPDMASRVLGLGPVPRHYYFDLADNFTEQYQWKFPPTTAAYTLDTKEDLKKGRSITLRRKKDWWAQDKKHFRYRFNADTVKFNVIRDSSKYFETFRRGEIDLFDLTLSEDWYEKLPNDAPEVLSGYIQKTSFYNQHPRPTYGLWINTNQDLLKNKNLRIGIQHASN
;
A
#
# COMPACT_ATOMS: atom_id res chain seq x y z
N GLU A 1 7.26 15.41 30.56
CA GLU A 1 6.74 16.25 29.45
C GLU A 1 6.41 15.29 28.31
N GLU A 2 5.16 15.26 27.88
CA GLU A 2 4.80 14.57 26.64
C GLU A 2 5.51 15.28 25.48
N ILE A 3 6.30 14.56 24.73
CA ILE A 3 6.93 15.10 23.52
C ILE A 3 5.82 15.28 22.49
N ASP A 4 5.50 16.53 22.17
CA ASP A 4 4.58 16.90 21.09
C ASP A 4 5.37 17.64 20.01
N ASN A 5 5.35 17.11 18.80
CA ASN A 5 6.07 17.69 17.67
C ASN A 5 5.24 18.71 16.87
N THR A 6 4.11 19.19 17.41
CA THR A 6 3.20 20.09 16.68
C THR A 6 3.89 21.37 16.22
N ASP A 7 4.67 22.00 17.08
CA ASP A 7 5.40 23.22 16.73
C ASP A 7 6.46 22.97 15.65
N GLU A 8 7.16 21.83 15.72
CA GLU A 8 8.15 21.48 14.70
C GLU A 8 7.49 21.26 13.33
N VAL A 9 6.39 20.52 13.28
CA VAL A 9 5.63 20.26 12.06
C VAL A 9 5.10 21.56 11.45
N ASN A 10 4.51 22.43 12.27
CA ASN A 10 4.01 23.72 11.82
C ASN A 10 5.14 24.63 11.31
N ASN A 11 6.27 24.69 12.01
CA ASN A 11 7.45 25.44 11.56
C ASN A 11 8.03 24.89 10.25
N TYR A 12 7.98 23.56 10.06
CA TYR A 12 8.39 22.94 8.81
C TYR A 12 7.50 23.37 7.65
N TYR A 13 6.17 23.41 7.83
CA TYR A 13 5.25 23.89 6.80
C TYR A 13 5.48 25.36 6.49
N LEU A 14 5.62 26.19 7.51
CA LEU A 14 5.90 27.62 7.37
C LEU A 14 7.25 27.90 6.68
N GLY A 15 8.23 27.06 6.92
CA GLY A 15 9.56 27.16 6.28
C GLY A 15 9.58 26.71 4.81
N LYS A 16 8.50 26.07 4.33
CA LYS A 16 8.40 25.52 2.96
C LYS A 16 7.08 25.88 2.29
N GLN A 17 6.67 27.15 2.35
CA GLN A 17 5.38 27.61 1.80
C GLN A 17 5.23 27.40 0.29
N ASP A 18 6.33 27.33 -0.46
CA ASP A 18 6.30 26.96 -1.88
C ASP A 18 5.83 25.50 -2.09
N PHE A 19 6.08 24.63 -1.11
CA PHE A 19 5.65 23.24 -1.15
C PHE A 19 4.32 23.03 -0.41
N PHE A 20 4.13 23.63 0.77
CA PHE A 20 2.92 23.55 1.59
C PHE A 20 2.10 24.82 1.47
N SER A 21 1.02 24.80 0.72
CA SER A 21 0.19 25.97 0.45
C SER A 21 -1.19 25.85 1.09
N LEU A 22 -1.72 26.97 1.59
CA LEU A 22 -3.08 27.09 2.11
C LEU A 22 -3.87 28.03 1.21
N LYS A 23 -5.03 27.60 0.79
CA LYS A 23 -6.00 28.34 -0.04
C LYS A 23 -7.42 28.09 0.48
N THR A 24 -8.39 28.66 -0.17
CA THR A 24 -9.82 28.44 0.09
C THR A 24 -10.48 27.74 -1.08
N LEU A 25 -11.70 27.24 -0.91
CA LEU A 25 -12.46 26.60 -1.99
C LEU A 25 -12.72 27.55 -3.18
N ASP A 26 -12.75 28.87 -2.92
CA ASP A 26 -12.92 29.90 -3.96
C ASP A 26 -11.70 29.99 -4.90
N ASP A 27 -10.55 29.48 -4.48
CA ASP A 27 -9.32 29.44 -5.29
C ASP A 27 -9.24 28.21 -6.20
N LEU A 28 -10.24 27.31 -6.15
CA LEU A 28 -10.28 26.17 -7.06
C LEU A 28 -10.58 26.64 -8.49
N PRO A 29 -9.88 26.11 -9.52
CA PRO A 29 -10.23 26.40 -10.90
C PRO A 29 -11.68 25.99 -11.19
N ALA A 30 -12.43 26.88 -11.86
CA ALA A 30 -13.85 26.68 -12.16
C ALA A 30 -14.11 25.62 -13.24
N ASP A 31 -13.10 25.30 -14.03
CA ASP A 31 -13.14 24.41 -15.20
C ASP A 31 -12.64 22.99 -14.89
N LEU A 32 -12.59 22.59 -13.62
CA LEU A 32 -12.16 21.25 -13.24
C LEU A 32 -13.19 20.18 -13.63
N GLU A 33 -12.75 19.21 -14.41
CA GLU A 33 -13.54 18.02 -14.73
C GLU A 33 -13.32 16.93 -13.66
N TRP A 34 -14.31 16.75 -12.80
CA TRP A 34 -14.27 15.78 -11.71
C TRP A 34 -14.74 14.41 -12.18
N THR A 35 -14.00 13.36 -11.77
CA THR A 35 -14.37 11.96 -11.97
C THR A 35 -14.25 11.17 -10.66
N SER A 36 -14.94 10.04 -10.55
CA SER A 36 -14.96 9.19 -9.36
C SER A 36 -14.65 7.71 -9.65
N GLY A 37 -14.76 7.28 -10.91
CA GLY A 37 -14.69 5.87 -11.29
C GLY A 37 -15.87 5.02 -10.79
N ASP A 38 -17.01 5.65 -10.46
CA ASP A 38 -18.21 4.93 -9.97
C ASP A 38 -18.91 4.14 -11.08
N ASP A 39 -18.60 4.42 -12.34
CA ASP A 39 -19.08 3.69 -13.51
C ASP A 39 -18.39 2.34 -13.72
N LEU A 40 -17.18 2.15 -13.17
CA LEU A 40 -16.45 0.89 -13.24
C LEU A 40 -17.22 -0.25 -12.55
N SER A 41 -16.97 -1.49 -12.99
CA SER A 41 -17.63 -2.67 -12.43
C SER A 41 -17.24 -2.91 -10.96
N GLU A 42 -17.99 -3.78 -10.28
CA GLU A 42 -17.68 -4.19 -8.92
C GLU A 42 -16.47 -5.11 -8.87
N ILE A 43 -15.70 -5.02 -7.79
CA ILE A 43 -14.54 -5.89 -7.56
C ILE A 43 -14.95 -6.99 -6.58
N GLY A 44 -14.87 -8.24 -7.04
CA GLY A 44 -15.27 -9.41 -6.27
C GLY A 44 -16.63 -9.97 -6.72
N SER A 45 -17.17 -10.88 -5.95
CA SER A 45 -18.43 -11.56 -6.26
C SER A 45 -19.49 -11.26 -5.20
N GLU A 46 -20.72 -11.00 -5.62
CA GLU A 46 -21.88 -10.88 -4.72
C GLU A 46 -22.13 -12.14 -3.90
N ASN A 47 -21.66 -13.29 -4.39
CA ASN A 47 -21.74 -14.57 -3.69
C ASN A 47 -20.63 -14.78 -2.66
N ALA A 48 -19.73 -13.83 -2.50
CA ALA A 48 -18.65 -13.91 -1.51
C ALA A 48 -19.21 -13.98 -0.09
N LYS A 49 -18.73 -14.97 0.69
CA LYS A 49 -19.15 -15.17 2.07
C LYS A 49 -18.16 -14.52 3.01
N LYS A 50 -18.66 -13.69 3.93
CA LYS A 50 -17.84 -13.10 5.01
C LYS A 50 -17.76 -14.07 6.18
N GLY A 51 -16.56 -14.13 6.79
CA GLY A 51 -16.32 -14.91 8.01
C GLY A 51 -15.07 -15.77 7.92
N GLY A 52 -14.75 -16.46 9.02
CA GLY A 52 -13.66 -17.42 9.10
C GLY A 52 -12.27 -16.82 9.18
N THR A 53 -11.29 -17.72 9.06
CA THR A 53 -9.86 -17.36 9.08
C THR A 53 -9.20 -17.78 7.78
N GLU A 54 -8.50 -16.86 7.14
CA GLU A 54 -7.63 -17.11 6.02
C GLU A 54 -6.20 -17.36 6.53
N TYR A 55 -5.62 -18.49 6.19
CA TYR A 55 -4.26 -18.89 6.56
C TYR A 55 -3.30 -18.63 5.40
N ARG A 56 -2.27 -17.83 5.68
CA ARG A 56 -1.26 -17.41 4.71
C ARG A 56 0.15 -17.77 5.18
N ARG A 57 1.06 -17.91 4.24
CA ARG A 57 2.48 -18.01 4.54
C ARG A 57 3.10 -16.64 4.80
N LEU A 58 3.97 -16.58 5.80
CA LEU A 58 5.00 -15.56 5.94
C LEU A 58 6.37 -16.24 5.83
N GLN A 59 7.17 -15.83 4.86
CA GLN A 59 8.46 -16.49 4.60
C GLN A 59 9.41 -16.35 5.79
N ASP A 60 9.47 -15.18 6.39
CA ASP A 60 10.22 -14.93 7.62
C ASP A 60 9.51 -13.90 8.49
N PHE A 61 9.73 -13.98 9.77
CA PHE A 61 9.15 -13.03 10.71
C PHE A 61 9.81 -11.66 10.53
N PRO A 62 9.04 -10.54 10.45
CA PRO A 62 9.62 -9.23 10.24
C PRO A 62 10.49 -8.81 11.42
N ARG A 63 11.50 -8.01 11.16
CA ARG A 63 12.35 -7.42 12.20
C ARG A 63 11.71 -6.19 12.84
N THR A 64 10.72 -5.62 12.18
CA THR A 64 9.96 -4.46 12.63
C THR A 64 8.55 -4.48 12.01
N LEU A 65 7.59 -3.83 12.66
CA LEU A 65 6.26 -3.57 12.08
C LEU A 65 6.21 -2.22 11.36
N ARG A 66 7.25 -1.42 11.43
CA ARG A 66 7.34 -0.17 10.65
C ARG A 66 7.35 -0.49 9.15
N THR A 67 6.70 0.36 8.37
CA THR A 67 6.67 0.26 6.91
C THR A 67 7.77 1.07 6.23
N VAL A 68 8.57 1.81 7.01
CA VAL A 68 9.66 2.68 6.53
C VAL A 68 10.85 2.65 7.49
N GLY A 69 12.03 2.99 6.97
CA GLY A 69 13.28 3.03 7.73
C GLY A 69 14.00 1.69 7.79
N PRO A 70 15.05 1.60 8.62
CA PRO A 70 15.87 0.38 8.74
C PRO A 70 15.02 -0.86 9.06
N ASP A 71 15.40 -1.99 8.49
CA ASP A 71 14.76 -3.30 8.67
C ASP A 71 13.28 -3.41 8.21
N SER A 72 12.66 -2.34 7.68
CA SER A 72 11.26 -2.36 7.27
C SER A 72 11.02 -3.10 5.94
N ASN A 73 12.05 -3.31 5.13
CA ASN A 73 11.90 -3.91 3.79
C ASN A 73 11.94 -5.44 3.84
N GLY A 74 11.08 -6.03 4.66
CA GLY A 74 10.93 -7.49 4.80
C GLY A 74 9.74 -8.05 4.02
N SER A 75 9.60 -9.39 4.03
CA SER A 75 8.52 -10.11 3.33
C SER A 75 7.10 -9.80 3.84
N PHE A 76 6.97 -9.26 5.04
CA PHE A 76 5.66 -8.91 5.62
C PHE A 76 5.11 -7.58 5.06
N ARG A 77 5.99 -6.60 4.78
CA ARG A 77 5.56 -5.27 4.31
C ARG A 77 4.69 -5.31 3.03
N PRO A 78 5.05 -6.02 1.96
CA PRO A 78 4.20 -6.11 0.76
C PRO A 78 2.83 -6.70 1.04
N LEU A 79 2.74 -7.65 1.98
CA LEU A 79 1.48 -8.30 2.36
C LEU A 79 0.51 -7.35 3.08
N LEU A 80 1.01 -6.25 3.64
CA LEU A 80 0.17 -5.25 4.30
C LEU A 80 -0.58 -4.34 3.32
N ASN A 81 -0.06 -4.10 2.13
CA ASN A 81 -0.58 -3.07 1.23
C ASN A 81 -2.09 -3.21 0.96
N ASP A 82 -2.58 -4.43 0.68
CA ASP A 82 -3.99 -4.64 0.36
C ASP A 82 -4.89 -4.78 1.60
N TYR A 83 -4.34 -5.17 2.74
CA TYR A 83 -5.11 -5.46 3.95
C TYR A 83 -5.29 -4.26 4.86
N VAL A 84 -4.31 -3.36 4.90
CA VAL A 84 -4.29 -2.29 5.90
C VAL A 84 -4.25 -0.87 5.33
N THR A 85 -4.04 -0.72 4.02
CA THR A 85 -3.93 0.59 3.37
C THR A 85 -4.88 0.71 2.20
N ILE A 86 -5.63 1.82 2.14
CA ILE A 86 -6.37 2.26 0.96
C ILE A 86 -5.74 3.57 0.48
N PRO A 87 -5.37 3.69 -0.81
CA PRO A 87 -4.90 4.93 -1.40
C PRO A 87 -6.07 5.89 -1.69
N LEU A 88 -5.76 7.08 -2.21
CA LEU A 88 -6.78 8.01 -2.69
C LEU A 88 -7.69 7.37 -3.74
N ALA A 89 -7.13 6.71 -4.73
CA ALA A 89 -7.87 5.89 -5.69
C ALA A 89 -7.07 4.62 -6.02
N GLY A 90 -7.76 3.50 -6.20
CA GLY A 90 -7.18 2.24 -6.62
C GLY A 90 -7.28 2.05 -8.14
N THR A 91 -6.42 1.23 -8.72
CA THR A 91 -6.56 0.82 -10.13
C THR A 91 -7.44 -0.41 -10.22
N HIS A 92 -8.48 -0.35 -11.06
CA HIS A 92 -9.39 -1.47 -11.26
C HIS A 92 -8.65 -2.66 -11.92
N PRO A 93 -8.77 -3.90 -11.39
CA PRO A 93 -7.96 -5.03 -11.86
C PRO A 93 -8.25 -5.45 -13.31
N ASN A 94 -9.44 -5.15 -13.85
CA ASN A 94 -9.87 -5.58 -15.17
C ASN A 94 -10.09 -4.42 -16.16
N GLU A 95 -10.36 -3.21 -15.71
CA GLU A 95 -10.76 -2.09 -16.55
C GLU A 95 -9.71 -1.01 -16.74
N PHE A 96 -8.58 -1.12 -16.08
CA PHE A 96 -7.42 -0.25 -16.27
C PHE A 96 -7.62 1.23 -15.91
N ASP A 97 -8.69 1.56 -15.20
CA ASP A 97 -9.00 2.91 -14.76
C ASP A 97 -9.03 3.00 -13.23
N PHE A 98 -9.16 4.19 -12.69
CA PHE A 98 -9.14 4.42 -11.26
C PHE A 98 -10.55 4.34 -10.67
N TYR A 99 -10.69 3.65 -9.53
CA TYR A 99 -11.90 3.64 -8.71
C TYR A 99 -11.64 4.35 -7.37
N SER A 100 -12.70 4.92 -6.80
CA SER A 100 -12.66 5.64 -5.52
C SER A 100 -12.13 4.78 -4.37
N GLY A 101 -11.09 5.30 -3.72
CA GLY A 101 -10.55 4.80 -2.46
C GLY A 101 -10.91 5.73 -1.31
N LEU A 102 -9.92 6.46 -0.76
CA LEU A 102 -10.14 7.55 0.20
C LEU A 102 -10.72 8.79 -0.45
N ALA A 103 -10.45 9.02 -1.75
CA ALA A 103 -11.06 10.10 -2.49
C ALA A 103 -12.44 9.69 -3.01
N THR A 104 -13.42 10.59 -2.91
CA THR A 104 -14.72 10.45 -3.58
C THR A 104 -14.67 10.90 -5.03
N SER A 105 -13.79 11.86 -5.34
CA SER A 105 -13.57 12.34 -6.71
C SER A 105 -12.22 13.03 -6.84
N TRP A 106 -11.74 13.11 -8.07
CA TRP A 106 -10.51 13.81 -8.42
C TRP A 106 -10.65 14.49 -9.79
N ALA A 107 -9.82 15.51 -10.02
CA ALA A 107 -9.69 16.19 -11.30
C ALA A 107 -8.21 16.33 -11.67
N ILE A 108 -7.88 16.07 -12.93
CA ILE A 108 -6.50 16.05 -13.40
C ILE A 108 -6.28 17.23 -14.36
N ASN A 109 -5.50 18.21 -13.92
CA ASN A 109 -5.07 19.31 -14.77
C ASN A 109 -3.61 19.08 -15.21
N ARG A 110 -3.42 18.65 -16.46
CA ARG A 110 -2.09 18.34 -17.00
C ARG A 110 -1.26 19.58 -17.30
N ASP A 111 -1.88 20.71 -17.58
CA ASP A 111 -1.19 21.96 -17.89
C ASP A 111 -0.51 22.53 -16.65
N THR A 112 -1.21 22.53 -15.53
CA THR A 112 -0.67 22.91 -14.22
C THR A 112 0.06 21.76 -13.51
N LYS A 113 0.03 20.54 -14.05
CA LYS A 113 0.63 19.32 -13.49
C LYS A 113 0.09 19.01 -12.10
N THR A 114 -1.20 19.22 -11.89
CA THR A 114 -1.86 19.16 -10.59
C THR A 114 -3.03 18.19 -10.65
N VAL A 115 -3.17 17.37 -9.61
CA VAL A 115 -4.35 16.55 -9.35
C VAL A 115 -5.06 17.15 -8.15
N PHE A 116 -6.34 17.47 -8.32
CA PHE A 116 -7.23 17.96 -7.28
C PHE A 116 -8.02 16.78 -6.71
N ILE A 117 -8.22 16.73 -5.41
CA ILE A 117 -8.78 15.59 -4.70
C ILE A 117 -9.87 16.08 -3.73
N LYS A 118 -10.99 15.36 -3.69
CA LYS A 118 -11.99 15.46 -2.62
C LYS A 118 -11.99 14.15 -1.85
N LEU A 119 -11.67 14.23 -0.56
CA LEU A 119 -11.71 13.08 0.36
C LEU A 119 -13.14 12.72 0.73
N ASP A 120 -13.35 11.48 1.09
CA ASP A 120 -14.60 11.04 1.69
C ASP A 120 -14.70 11.57 3.14
N PRO A 121 -15.70 12.40 3.46
CA PRO A 121 -15.85 12.93 4.80
C PRO A 121 -16.20 11.86 5.86
N ASN A 122 -16.58 10.66 5.41
CA ASN A 122 -16.84 9.51 6.28
C ASN A 122 -15.65 8.55 6.38
N ALA A 123 -14.49 8.90 5.86
CA ALA A 123 -13.29 8.10 5.98
C ALA A 123 -12.66 8.26 7.37
N TYR A 124 -12.42 7.13 8.04
CA TYR A 124 -11.84 7.08 9.37
C TYR A 124 -10.68 6.10 9.44
N TRP A 125 -9.70 6.44 10.27
CA TRP A 125 -8.67 5.51 10.70
C TRP A 125 -9.27 4.37 11.52
N SER A 126 -8.55 3.26 11.62
CA SER A 126 -9.02 2.08 12.37
C SER A 126 -9.26 2.33 13.87
N ASP A 127 -8.72 3.39 14.43
CA ASP A 127 -8.92 3.85 15.81
C ASP A 127 -10.03 4.89 15.97
N GLY A 128 -10.72 5.24 14.88
CA GLY A 128 -11.88 6.13 14.88
C GLY A 128 -11.58 7.61 14.61
N HIS A 129 -10.33 8.01 14.46
CA HIS A 129 -10.00 9.39 14.07
C HIS A 129 -10.39 9.64 12.61
N PRO A 130 -10.94 10.82 12.26
CA PRO A 130 -11.26 11.17 10.88
C PRO A 130 -9.97 11.28 10.05
N ILE A 131 -10.07 10.93 8.77
CA ILE A 131 -8.99 11.15 7.80
C ILE A 131 -9.21 12.49 7.12
N THR A 132 -8.23 13.38 7.22
CA THR A 132 -8.32 14.74 6.70
C THR A 132 -7.13 15.09 5.82
N THR A 133 -7.17 16.25 5.21
CA THR A 133 -6.06 16.81 4.43
C THR A 133 -4.78 16.96 5.25
N GLU A 134 -4.89 17.13 6.58
CA GLU A 134 -3.74 17.23 7.48
C GLU A 134 -2.91 15.93 7.49
N ASP A 135 -3.54 14.76 7.38
CA ASP A 135 -2.82 13.48 7.31
C ASP A 135 -1.97 13.36 6.04
N PHE A 136 -2.35 14.04 4.96
CA PHE A 136 -1.58 14.12 3.71
C PHE A 136 -0.48 15.17 3.79
N PHE A 137 -0.71 16.31 4.43
CA PHE A 137 0.34 17.28 4.74
C PHE A 137 1.41 16.62 5.60
N PHE A 138 0.98 15.96 6.67
CA PHE A 138 1.87 15.24 7.57
C PHE A 138 2.61 14.09 6.87
N MET A 139 1.99 13.39 5.92
CA MET A 139 2.65 12.37 5.10
C MET A 139 3.89 12.93 4.40
N PHE A 140 3.81 14.11 3.80
CA PHE A 140 4.96 14.74 3.15
C PHE A 140 6.04 15.16 4.15
N PHE A 141 5.66 15.69 5.32
CA PHE A 141 6.61 15.93 6.39
C PHE A 141 7.28 14.63 6.83
N PHE A 142 6.49 13.61 7.15
CA PHE A 142 6.95 12.32 7.64
C PHE A 142 7.99 11.69 6.69
N TYR A 143 7.65 11.57 5.42
CA TYR A 143 8.56 10.93 4.45
C TYR A 143 9.77 11.78 4.07
N GLN A 144 9.72 13.09 4.25
CA GLN A 144 10.86 13.98 4.06
C GLN A 144 11.70 14.17 5.33
N SER A 145 11.21 13.75 6.50
CA SER A 145 11.89 13.94 7.77
C SER A 145 13.15 13.08 7.90
N LYS A 146 14.11 13.59 8.68
CA LYS A 146 15.31 12.83 9.06
C LYS A 146 15.04 11.64 9.96
N TYR A 147 13.94 11.68 10.72
CA TYR A 147 13.60 10.73 11.78
C TYR A 147 13.36 9.31 11.28
N ILE A 148 12.79 9.17 10.08
CA ILE A 148 12.47 7.85 9.50
C ILE A 148 13.72 7.09 9.03
N VAL A 149 14.90 7.74 8.96
CA VAL A 149 16.17 7.14 8.52
C VAL A 149 16.01 6.37 7.20
N ALA A 150 15.39 7.00 6.21
CA ALA A 150 15.06 6.38 4.94
C ALA A 150 15.40 7.32 3.76
N PRO A 151 16.70 7.45 3.38
CA PRO A 151 17.16 8.42 2.36
C PRO A 151 16.44 8.30 1.01
N TRP A 152 16.04 7.09 0.61
CA TRP A 152 15.27 6.88 -0.61
C TRP A 152 13.91 7.59 -0.54
N TYR A 153 13.19 7.45 0.57
CA TYR A 153 11.90 8.12 0.78
C TYR A 153 12.07 9.64 0.85
N ASN A 154 13.07 10.11 1.60
CA ASN A 154 13.37 11.54 1.70
C ASN A 154 13.58 12.14 0.30
N ASN A 155 14.42 11.50 -0.53
CA ASN A 155 14.66 11.94 -1.90
C ASN A 155 13.42 11.83 -2.79
N TRP A 156 12.70 10.71 -2.74
CA TRP A 156 11.52 10.48 -3.56
C TRP A 156 10.44 11.53 -3.28
N TYR A 157 10.02 11.68 -2.04
CA TYR A 157 8.96 12.63 -1.66
C TYR A 157 9.41 14.09 -1.76
N GLY A 158 10.70 14.36 -1.70
CA GLY A 158 11.27 15.69 -1.92
C GLY A 158 11.46 16.09 -3.38
N THR A 159 11.45 15.14 -4.33
CA THR A 159 11.75 15.42 -5.75
C THR A 159 10.64 15.08 -6.72
N GLN A 160 9.78 14.12 -6.39
CA GLN A 160 8.70 13.67 -7.30
C GLN A 160 7.40 14.45 -7.12
N TYR A 161 7.31 15.29 -6.10
CA TYR A 161 6.20 16.19 -5.84
C TYR A 161 6.73 17.61 -5.71
N SER A 162 5.99 18.59 -6.15
CA SER A 162 6.41 20.00 -6.12
C SER A 162 5.58 20.88 -5.20
N ASN A 163 4.34 20.48 -4.91
CA ASN A 163 3.46 21.23 -4.01
C ASN A 163 2.32 20.34 -3.52
N ILE A 164 1.85 20.61 -2.30
CA ILE A 164 0.53 20.22 -1.81
C ILE A 164 -0.21 21.47 -1.34
N THR A 165 -1.46 21.64 -1.79
CA THR A 165 -2.31 22.78 -1.41
C THR A 165 -3.55 22.25 -0.71
N ARG A 166 -3.84 22.73 0.51
CA ARG A 166 -5.09 22.50 1.23
C ARG A 166 -6.08 23.62 0.93
N TYR A 167 -7.33 23.27 0.63
CA TYR A 167 -8.45 24.18 0.42
C TYR A 167 -9.42 24.13 1.61
N ASP A 168 -9.67 22.95 2.15
CA ASP A 168 -10.39 22.70 3.39
C ASP A 168 -9.96 21.35 4.01
N ASP A 169 -10.70 20.81 4.98
CA ASP A 169 -10.36 19.54 5.65
C ASP A 169 -10.50 18.32 4.75
N HIS A 170 -11.21 18.41 3.63
CA HIS A 170 -11.46 17.29 2.73
C HIS A 170 -11.09 17.58 1.27
N THR A 171 -10.61 18.78 0.95
CA THR A 171 -10.23 19.17 -0.40
C THR A 171 -8.79 19.66 -0.44
N PHE A 172 -7.98 19.03 -1.29
CA PHE A 172 -6.59 19.41 -1.50
C PHE A 172 -6.15 19.12 -2.92
N SER A 173 -4.98 19.58 -3.30
CA SER A 173 -4.34 19.23 -4.55
C SER A 173 -2.87 18.89 -4.35
N VAL A 174 -2.34 18.04 -5.24
CA VAL A 174 -0.92 17.71 -5.28
C VAL A 174 -0.39 17.97 -6.66
N SER A 175 0.71 18.71 -6.74
CA SER A 175 1.40 19.03 -7.99
C SER A 175 2.70 18.25 -8.13
N VAL A 176 3.07 17.93 -9.36
CA VAL A 176 4.32 17.25 -9.69
C VAL A 176 5.21 18.13 -10.57
N PRO A 177 6.54 18.00 -10.53
CA PRO A 177 7.44 18.87 -11.26
C PRO A 177 7.36 18.69 -12.78
N THR A 178 6.95 17.50 -13.26
CA THR A 178 6.90 17.18 -14.69
C THR A 178 5.64 16.41 -15.05
N ASN A 179 5.02 16.78 -16.19
CA ASN A 179 3.87 16.06 -16.72
C ASN A 179 4.31 14.74 -17.38
N LYS A 180 4.34 13.67 -16.59
CA LYS A 180 4.63 12.30 -17.06
C LYS A 180 3.32 11.51 -17.20
N PRO A 181 3.29 10.44 -18.01
CA PRO A 181 2.12 9.58 -18.15
C PRO A 181 1.58 9.04 -16.82
N ASP A 182 2.47 8.73 -15.88
CA ASP A 182 2.17 8.18 -14.55
C ASP A 182 1.76 9.24 -13.50
N MET A 183 1.57 10.51 -13.89
CA MET A 183 1.24 11.59 -12.96
C MET A 183 0.00 11.27 -12.10
N ALA A 184 -1.08 10.82 -12.74
CA ALA A 184 -2.32 10.50 -12.06
C ALA A 184 -2.13 9.35 -11.06
N SER A 185 -1.58 8.23 -11.52
CA SER A 185 -1.34 7.05 -10.66
C SER A 185 -0.40 7.35 -9.49
N ARG A 186 0.58 8.22 -9.70
CA ARG A 186 1.50 8.65 -8.66
C ARG A 186 0.82 9.44 -7.54
N VAL A 187 -0.08 10.34 -7.89
CA VAL A 187 -0.82 11.15 -6.91
C VAL A 187 -1.96 10.34 -6.30
N LEU A 188 -2.77 9.67 -7.13
CA LEU A 188 -3.91 8.89 -6.65
C LEU A 188 -3.51 7.65 -5.85
N GLY A 189 -2.27 7.16 -6.02
CA GLY A 189 -1.69 6.09 -5.22
C GLY A 189 -1.20 6.52 -3.83
N LEU A 190 -1.28 7.80 -3.47
CA LEU A 190 -0.89 8.27 -2.15
C LEU A 190 -1.84 7.74 -1.07
N GLY A 191 -1.26 7.35 0.07
CA GLY A 191 -1.98 7.03 1.29
C GLY A 191 -1.56 8.00 2.40
N PRO A 192 -2.47 8.39 3.30
CA PRO A 192 -2.17 9.30 4.40
C PRO A 192 -1.25 8.65 5.46
N VAL A 193 -0.67 9.48 6.30
CA VAL A 193 0.06 9.05 7.50
C VAL A 193 -0.65 9.64 8.72
N PRO A 194 -1.02 8.82 9.75
CA PRO A 194 -1.85 9.26 10.85
C PRO A 194 -1.09 10.27 11.74
N ARG A 195 -1.41 11.54 11.58
CA ARG A 195 -0.78 12.64 12.31
C ARG A 195 -0.90 12.45 13.82
N HIS A 196 -2.09 12.08 14.28
CA HIS A 196 -2.39 11.87 15.71
C HIS A 196 -1.60 10.70 16.33
N TYR A 197 -1.21 9.71 15.54
CA TYR A 197 -0.42 8.57 16.03
C TYR A 197 1.08 8.89 16.12
N TYR A 198 1.60 9.73 15.22
CA TYR A 198 3.00 10.13 15.17
C TYR A 198 3.24 11.53 15.80
N PHE A 199 2.40 11.94 16.76
CA PHE A 199 2.51 13.23 17.43
C PHE A 199 3.84 13.40 18.19
N ASP A 200 4.49 12.29 18.55
CA ASP A 200 5.77 12.21 19.26
C ASP A 200 6.93 11.73 18.37
N LEU A 201 6.82 11.89 17.05
CA LEU A 201 7.88 11.55 16.10
C LEU A 201 9.16 12.35 16.38
N ALA A 202 10.26 11.64 16.66
CA ALA A 202 11.54 12.22 17.03
C ALA A 202 12.72 11.31 16.63
N ASP A 203 13.95 11.64 17.05
CA ASP A 203 15.18 10.91 16.72
C ASP A 203 15.15 9.41 17.14
N ASN A 204 14.32 9.04 18.11
CA ASN A 204 14.14 7.67 18.61
C ASN A 204 13.08 6.87 17.82
N PHE A 205 12.60 7.36 16.68
CA PHE A 205 11.55 6.74 15.86
C PHE A 205 11.79 5.25 15.59
N THR A 206 13.01 4.88 15.22
CA THR A 206 13.35 3.49 14.85
C THR A 206 13.17 2.50 15.98
N GLU A 207 13.38 2.94 17.22
CA GLU A 207 13.25 2.13 18.44
C GLU A 207 11.84 2.17 18.97
N GLN A 208 11.28 3.37 19.08
CA GLN A 208 9.96 3.62 19.67
C GLN A 208 8.83 2.95 18.89
N TYR A 209 8.93 2.95 17.55
CA TYR A 209 7.91 2.39 16.66
C TYR A 209 8.24 0.99 16.11
N GLN A 210 9.31 0.36 16.57
CA GLN A 210 9.75 -0.94 16.04
C GLN A 210 8.67 -2.02 16.08
N TRP A 211 7.88 -2.06 17.14
CA TRP A 211 6.85 -3.08 17.36
C TRP A 211 5.46 -2.48 17.60
N LYS A 212 5.28 -1.20 17.33
CA LYS A 212 3.97 -0.56 17.28
C LYS A 212 3.38 -0.72 15.87
N PHE A 213 2.06 -0.89 15.81
CA PHE A 213 1.35 -0.96 14.55
C PHE A 213 0.45 0.26 14.42
N PRO A 214 0.60 1.07 13.35
CA PRO A 214 -0.18 2.30 13.20
C PRO A 214 -1.65 1.99 12.90
N PRO A 215 -2.55 2.96 13.16
CA PRO A 215 -3.90 2.92 12.63
C PRO A 215 -3.93 2.71 11.12
N THR A 216 -4.95 2.02 10.63
CA THR A 216 -5.07 1.60 9.24
C THR A 216 -6.24 2.28 8.56
N THR A 217 -6.18 2.43 7.23
CA THR A 217 -7.28 2.98 6.42
C THR A 217 -8.16 1.90 5.81
N ALA A 218 -7.63 0.67 5.68
CA ALA A 218 -8.33 -0.48 5.11
C ALA A 218 -9.05 -1.32 6.18
N ALA A 219 -9.58 -2.47 5.74
CA ALA A 219 -10.48 -3.29 6.55
C ALA A 219 -9.83 -4.00 7.75
N TYR A 220 -8.49 -4.18 7.74
CA TYR A 220 -7.80 -4.96 8.77
C TYR A 220 -6.89 -4.11 9.63
N THR A 221 -6.77 -4.55 10.89
CA THR A 221 -5.85 -3.99 11.88
C THR A 221 -5.18 -5.11 12.68
N LEU A 222 -4.27 -4.75 13.56
CA LEU A 222 -3.50 -5.69 14.38
C LEU A 222 -3.38 -5.17 15.81
N ASP A 223 -3.75 -6.00 16.79
CA ASP A 223 -3.37 -5.80 18.18
C ASP A 223 -2.01 -6.46 18.45
N THR A 224 -0.99 -5.65 18.74
CA THR A 224 0.38 -6.17 18.94
C THR A 224 0.52 -7.09 20.15
N LYS A 225 -0.37 -7.01 21.13
CA LYS A 225 -0.32 -7.86 22.34
C LYS A 225 -0.87 -9.25 22.05
N GLU A 226 -1.99 -9.32 21.33
CA GLU A 226 -2.73 -10.57 21.11
C GLU A 226 -2.31 -11.26 19.80
N ASP A 227 -2.08 -10.48 18.75
CA ASP A 227 -1.98 -10.97 17.38
C ASP A 227 -0.54 -11.14 16.89
N LEU A 228 0.44 -10.64 17.65
CA LEU A 228 1.85 -10.77 17.32
C LEU A 228 2.49 -11.88 18.13
N LYS A 229 2.70 -13.04 17.52
CA LYS A 229 3.44 -14.17 18.13
C LYS A 229 4.84 -14.21 17.53
N LYS A 230 5.80 -13.52 18.18
CA LYS A 230 7.17 -13.32 17.64
C LYS A 230 7.80 -14.64 17.17
N GLY A 231 8.33 -14.62 15.96
CA GLY A 231 8.94 -15.76 15.28
C GLY A 231 7.98 -16.86 14.80
N ARG A 232 6.67 -16.74 15.05
CA ARG A 232 5.66 -17.78 14.75
C ARG A 232 4.57 -17.33 13.81
N SER A 233 3.83 -16.26 14.17
CA SER A 233 2.71 -15.81 13.36
C SER A 233 2.33 -14.35 13.64
N ILE A 234 1.64 -13.76 12.67
CA ILE A 234 0.99 -12.45 12.77
C ILE A 234 -0.45 -12.63 12.31
N THR A 235 -1.40 -12.06 13.05
CA THR A 235 -2.83 -12.13 12.70
C THR A 235 -3.36 -10.72 12.46
N LEU A 236 -3.99 -10.50 11.31
CA LEU A 236 -4.76 -9.29 11.04
C LEU A 236 -6.24 -9.58 11.31
N ARG A 237 -6.95 -8.63 11.94
CA ARG A 237 -8.37 -8.75 12.26
C ARG A 237 -9.19 -7.75 11.49
N ARG A 238 -10.27 -8.20 10.85
CA ARG A 238 -11.19 -7.33 10.13
C ARG A 238 -12.02 -6.50 11.11
N LYS A 239 -12.08 -5.20 10.85
CA LYS A 239 -12.99 -4.30 11.56
C LYS A 239 -14.42 -4.53 11.09
N LYS A 240 -15.36 -4.65 12.03
CA LYS A 240 -16.79 -4.84 11.74
C LYS A 240 -17.46 -3.55 11.25
N ASP A 241 -16.96 -2.43 11.69
CA ASP A 241 -17.44 -1.07 11.45
C ASP A 241 -16.52 -0.28 10.48
N TRP A 242 -15.86 -0.99 9.58
CA TRP A 242 -14.98 -0.32 8.64
C TRP A 242 -15.77 0.61 7.70
N TRP A 243 -15.33 1.86 7.61
CA TRP A 243 -16.03 2.96 6.93
C TRP A 243 -16.36 2.69 5.44
N ALA A 244 -15.56 1.90 4.74
CA ALA A 244 -15.73 1.62 3.32
C ALA A 244 -16.39 0.26 3.02
N GLN A 245 -16.85 -0.49 4.02
CA GLN A 245 -17.32 -1.87 3.85
C GLN A 245 -18.48 -2.05 2.86
N ASP A 246 -19.33 -1.03 2.69
CA ASP A 246 -20.51 -1.08 1.83
C ASP A 246 -20.31 -0.34 0.50
N LYS A 247 -19.13 0.25 0.27
CA LYS A 247 -18.82 0.94 -0.99
C LYS A 247 -18.69 -0.06 -2.14
N LYS A 248 -19.09 0.38 -3.34
CA LYS A 248 -19.19 -0.44 -4.57
C LYS A 248 -17.96 -1.32 -4.81
N HIS A 249 -16.76 -0.76 -4.74
CA HIS A 249 -15.52 -1.48 -5.05
C HIS A 249 -14.90 -2.25 -3.86
N PHE A 250 -15.56 -2.23 -2.68
CA PHE A 250 -15.08 -2.87 -1.47
C PHE A 250 -16.04 -3.89 -0.87
N ARG A 251 -17.33 -3.80 -1.12
CA ARG A 251 -18.37 -4.59 -0.43
C ARG A 251 -18.23 -6.10 -0.57
N TYR A 252 -17.60 -6.58 -1.63
CA TYR A 252 -17.35 -8.01 -1.86
C TYR A 252 -15.90 -8.43 -1.62
N ARG A 253 -15.11 -7.56 -1.02
CA ARG A 253 -13.70 -7.79 -0.66
C ARG A 253 -13.55 -7.92 0.85
N PHE A 254 -12.35 -8.30 1.29
CA PHE A 254 -12.00 -8.40 2.71
C PHE A 254 -12.96 -9.30 3.49
N ASN A 255 -13.18 -10.52 2.99
CA ASN A 255 -14.26 -11.39 3.46
C ASN A 255 -13.89 -12.19 4.71
N ALA A 256 -12.62 -12.57 4.93
CA ALA A 256 -12.18 -13.27 6.13
C ALA A 256 -12.27 -12.38 7.38
N ASP A 257 -12.71 -12.92 8.51
CA ASP A 257 -12.69 -12.19 9.78
C ASP A 257 -11.27 -11.98 10.30
N THR A 258 -10.40 -12.97 10.02
CA THR A 258 -8.97 -12.90 10.35
C THR A 258 -8.13 -13.39 9.19
N VAL A 259 -6.95 -12.76 9.00
CA VAL A 259 -5.90 -13.25 8.10
C VAL A 259 -4.69 -13.58 8.95
N LYS A 260 -4.36 -14.87 9.03
CA LYS A 260 -3.27 -15.37 9.87
C LYS A 260 -2.06 -15.77 9.04
N PHE A 261 -0.97 -15.04 9.20
CA PHE A 261 0.30 -15.31 8.57
C PHE A 261 1.15 -16.22 9.45
N ASN A 262 1.35 -17.47 9.04
CA ASN A 262 2.22 -18.44 9.72
C ASN A 262 3.62 -18.39 9.11
N VAL A 263 4.66 -18.37 9.96
CA VAL A 263 6.06 -18.37 9.50
C VAL A 263 6.45 -19.76 9.03
N ILE A 264 6.70 -19.90 7.72
CA ILE A 264 7.16 -21.13 7.08
C ILE A 264 8.33 -20.77 6.17
N ARG A 265 9.56 -20.99 6.66
CA ARG A 265 10.80 -20.61 5.94
C ARG A 265 11.10 -21.53 4.76
N ASP A 266 10.97 -22.81 4.97
CA ASP A 266 11.28 -23.84 4.00
C ASP A 266 10.17 -23.95 2.93
N SER A 267 10.54 -23.88 1.65
CA SER A 267 9.58 -23.91 0.54
C SER A 267 8.95 -25.28 0.34
N SER A 268 9.67 -26.36 0.61
CA SER A 268 9.11 -27.72 0.51
C SER A 268 8.08 -27.95 1.60
N LYS A 269 8.35 -27.49 2.83
CA LYS A 269 7.37 -27.51 3.92
C LYS A 269 6.15 -26.65 3.62
N TYR A 270 6.33 -25.53 2.96
CA TYR A 270 5.20 -24.65 2.57
C TYR A 270 4.25 -25.39 1.64
N PHE A 271 4.77 -26.06 0.62
CA PHE A 271 3.94 -26.85 -0.31
C PHE A 271 3.19 -27.98 0.39
N GLU A 272 3.88 -28.74 1.26
CA GLU A 272 3.25 -29.82 2.03
C GLU A 272 2.21 -29.28 3.04
N THR A 273 2.45 -28.10 3.65
CA THR A 273 1.50 -27.47 4.55
C THR A 273 0.22 -27.04 3.80
N PHE A 274 0.38 -26.52 2.59
CA PHE A 274 -0.74 -26.21 1.71
C PHE A 274 -1.53 -27.48 1.32
N ARG A 275 -0.86 -28.54 0.91
CA ARG A 275 -1.53 -29.81 0.55
C ARG A 275 -2.34 -30.42 1.71
N ARG A 276 -1.91 -30.19 2.97
CA ARG A 276 -2.66 -30.59 4.15
C ARG A 276 -3.82 -29.68 4.52
N GLY A 277 -4.03 -28.58 3.79
CA GLY A 277 -5.09 -27.61 4.07
C GLY A 277 -4.82 -26.71 5.27
N GLU A 278 -3.56 -26.56 5.69
CA GLU A 278 -3.17 -25.67 6.81
C GLU A 278 -2.86 -24.24 6.30
N ILE A 279 -2.78 -24.05 5.00
CA ILE A 279 -2.61 -22.79 4.28
C ILE A 279 -3.63 -22.76 3.12
N ASP A 280 -4.35 -21.67 2.97
CA ASP A 280 -5.44 -21.55 2.02
C ASP A 280 -5.02 -21.16 0.60
N LEU A 281 -3.87 -20.50 0.45
CA LEU A 281 -3.38 -20.04 -0.85
C LEU A 281 -1.92 -20.43 -1.07
N PHE A 282 -1.65 -20.92 -2.28
CA PHE A 282 -0.31 -21.24 -2.73
C PHE A 282 -0.10 -20.71 -4.16
N ASP A 283 0.88 -19.83 -4.33
CA ASP A 283 1.24 -19.29 -5.64
C ASP A 283 2.15 -20.29 -6.37
N LEU A 284 1.58 -20.99 -7.34
CA LEU A 284 2.33 -21.93 -8.18
C LEU A 284 3.09 -21.17 -9.27
N THR A 285 4.39 -21.01 -9.06
CA THR A 285 5.28 -20.32 -10.00
C THR A 285 6.16 -21.31 -10.81
N LEU A 286 6.31 -22.54 -10.33
CA LEU A 286 7.11 -23.57 -10.99
C LEU A 286 6.22 -24.55 -11.73
N SER A 287 6.58 -24.84 -12.98
CA SER A 287 5.87 -25.84 -13.81
C SER A 287 5.91 -27.24 -13.19
N GLU A 288 7.01 -27.61 -12.54
CA GLU A 288 7.15 -28.86 -11.80
C GLU A 288 6.06 -29.00 -10.72
N ASP A 289 5.83 -27.94 -9.91
CA ASP A 289 4.81 -27.97 -8.86
C ASP A 289 3.40 -28.09 -9.46
N TRP A 290 3.15 -27.44 -10.61
CA TRP A 290 1.84 -27.44 -11.28
C TRP A 290 1.52 -28.74 -11.99
N TYR A 291 2.47 -29.35 -12.70
CA TYR A 291 2.22 -30.51 -13.54
C TYR A 291 2.65 -31.84 -12.90
N GLU A 292 3.70 -31.84 -12.08
CA GLU A 292 4.29 -33.08 -11.56
C GLU A 292 3.91 -33.33 -10.10
N LYS A 293 4.06 -32.31 -9.22
CA LYS A 293 3.76 -32.47 -7.78
C LYS A 293 2.28 -32.34 -7.46
N LEU A 294 1.52 -31.59 -8.27
CA LEU A 294 0.08 -31.44 -8.15
C LEU A 294 -0.59 -31.61 -9.52
N PRO A 295 -0.55 -32.81 -10.14
CA PRO A 295 -1.20 -33.07 -11.40
C PRO A 295 -2.74 -32.93 -11.27
N ASN A 296 -3.44 -32.77 -12.40
CA ASN A 296 -4.90 -32.59 -12.40
C ASN A 296 -5.67 -33.81 -11.90
N ASP A 297 -5.07 -34.99 -11.94
CA ASP A 297 -5.60 -36.25 -11.42
C ASP A 297 -5.17 -36.58 -9.99
N ALA A 298 -4.48 -35.66 -9.31
CA ALA A 298 -4.18 -35.81 -7.90
C ALA A 298 -5.46 -35.94 -7.07
N PRO A 299 -5.53 -36.85 -6.08
CA PRO A 299 -6.73 -37.10 -5.29
C PRO A 299 -7.34 -35.83 -4.66
N GLU A 300 -6.51 -34.94 -4.15
CA GLU A 300 -6.93 -33.66 -3.54
C GLU A 300 -7.52 -32.68 -4.55
N VAL A 301 -7.10 -32.76 -5.82
CA VAL A 301 -7.66 -31.95 -6.94
C VAL A 301 -8.97 -32.55 -7.41
N LEU A 302 -9.02 -33.86 -7.65
CA LEU A 302 -10.24 -34.57 -8.07
C LEU A 302 -11.37 -34.47 -7.03
N SER A 303 -11.02 -34.50 -5.74
CA SER A 303 -11.98 -34.36 -4.65
C SER A 303 -12.41 -32.90 -4.38
N GLY A 304 -11.84 -31.93 -5.11
CA GLY A 304 -12.18 -30.51 -4.96
C GLY A 304 -11.61 -29.83 -3.71
N TYR A 305 -10.74 -30.50 -2.96
CA TYR A 305 -10.05 -29.88 -1.80
C TYR A 305 -9.03 -28.83 -2.25
N ILE A 306 -8.37 -29.06 -3.38
CA ILE A 306 -7.47 -28.09 -4.01
C ILE A 306 -8.03 -27.70 -5.37
N GLN A 307 -8.22 -26.39 -5.56
CA GLN A 307 -8.59 -25.82 -6.84
C GLN A 307 -7.38 -25.18 -7.51
N LYS A 308 -7.08 -25.60 -8.72
CA LYS A 308 -6.03 -25.02 -9.57
C LYS A 308 -6.69 -23.98 -10.47
N THR A 309 -6.26 -22.74 -10.36
CA THR A 309 -6.85 -21.64 -11.14
C THR A 309 -5.75 -20.81 -11.80
N SER A 310 -5.89 -20.57 -13.11
CA SER A 310 -5.13 -19.55 -13.83
C SER A 310 -6.06 -18.40 -14.15
N PHE A 311 -5.64 -17.18 -13.82
CA PHE A 311 -6.42 -15.99 -14.12
C PHE A 311 -5.53 -14.92 -14.74
N TYR A 312 -6.15 -14.03 -15.50
CA TYR A 312 -5.49 -12.94 -16.20
C TYR A 312 -6.18 -11.63 -15.81
N ASN A 313 -5.41 -10.57 -15.76
CA ASN A 313 -5.90 -9.21 -15.58
C ASN A 313 -5.21 -8.26 -16.57
N GLN A 314 -5.66 -7.02 -16.63
CA GLN A 314 -5.10 -6.00 -17.52
C GLN A 314 -3.92 -5.23 -16.88
N HIS A 315 -3.56 -5.53 -15.65
CA HIS A 315 -2.43 -4.86 -15.01
C HIS A 315 -1.13 -5.07 -15.77
N PRO A 316 -0.37 -4.01 -16.08
CA PRO A 316 0.96 -4.14 -16.65
C PRO A 316 1.84 -4.95 -15.69
N ARG A 317 2.53 -5.92 -16.23
CA ARG A 317 3.54 -6.63 -15.43
C ARG A 317 4.66 -5.66 -15.05
N PRO A 318 5.14 -5.71 -13.81
CA PRO A 318 6.34 -4.97 -13.45
C PRO A 318 7.53 -5.46 -14.26
N THR A 319 8.50 -4.60 -14.50
CA THR A 319 9.75 -4.99 -15.14
C THR A 319 10.45 -6.04 -14.28
N TYR A 320 10.61 -7.23 -14.85
CA TYR A 320 11.35 -8.32 -14.21
C TYR A 320 12.71 -8.48 -14.89
N GLY A 321 13.78 -8.52 -14.12
CA GLY A 321 15.11 -8.62 -14.67
C GLY A 321 16.23 -8.45 -13.66
N LEU A 322 17.44 -8.49 -14.17
CA LEU A 322 18.65 -8.21 -13.39
C LEU A 322 18.93 -6.70 -13.37
N TRP A 323 18.87 -6.11 -12.17
CA TRP A 323 19.19 -4.69 -11.95
C TRP A 323 20.70 -4.51 -11.81
N ILE A 324 21.29 -3.79 -12.75
CA ILE A 324 22.73 -3.62 -12.83
C ILE A 324 23.12 -2.23 -12.27
N ASN A 325 23.99 -2.21 -11.25
CA ASN A 325 24.52 -0.96 -10.71
C ASN A 325 25.57 -0.36 -11.66
N THR A 326 25.14 0.56 -12.50
CA THR A 326 26.02 1.24 -13.48
C THR A 326 26.99 2.25 -12.86
N ASN A 327 26.96 2.48 -11.55
CA ASN A 327 27.98 3.29 -10.87
C ASN A 327 29.29 2.51 -10.63
N GLN A 328 29.27 1.19 -10.74
CA GLN A 328 30.46 0.35 -10.69
C GLN A 328 31.22 0.44 -12.02
N ASP A 329 32.53 0.69 -11.96
CA ASP A 329 33.34 0.99 -13.16
C ASP A 329 33.26 -0.09 -14.23
N LEU A 330 33.35 -1.35 -13.85
CA LEU A 330 33.23 -2.48 -14.78
C LEU A 330 31.82 -2.49 -15.46
N LEU A 331 30.78 -2.17 -14.71
CA LEU A 331 29.38 -2.23 -15.17
C LEU A 331 28.93 -0.96 -15.92
N LYS A 332 29.79 0.08 -15.99
CA LYS A 332 29.60 1.23 -16.91
C LYS A 332 29.72 0.80 -18.38
N ASN A 333 30.48 -0.25 -18.66
CA ASN A 333 30.67 -0.73 -20.04
C ASN A 333 29.37 -1.31 -20.58
N LYS A 334 28.79 -0.64 -21.61
CA LYS A 334 27.53 -1.06 -22.25
C LYS A 334 27.64 -2.46 -22.88
N ASN A 335 28.77 -2.78 -23.53
CA ASN A 335 28.94 -4.07 -24.20
C ASN A 335 28.98 -5.22 -23.19
N LEU A 336 29.56 -4.99 -21.99
CA LEU A 336 29.51 -5.99 -20.93
C LEU A 336 28.06 -6.26 -20.48
N ARG A 337 27.26 -5.21 -20.31
CA ARG A 337 25.85 -5.38 -19.92
C ARG A 337 25.04 -6.11 -20.99
N ILE A 338 25.30 -5.82 -22.27
CA ILE A 338 24.71 -6.54 -23.40
C ILE A 338 25.15 -8.01 -23.39
N GLY A 339 26.45 -8.27 -23.13
CA GLY A 339 26.98 -9.63 -22.96
C GLY A 339 26.27 -10.42 -21.85
N ILE A 340 26.06 -9.78 -20.70
CA ILE A 340 25.29 -10.37 -19.59
C ILE A 340 23.84 -10.70 -20.03
N GLN A 341 23.18 -9.79 -20.75
CA GLN A 341 21.84 -10.03 -21.29
C GLN A 341 21.78 -11.23 -22.22
N HIS A 342 22.75 -11.38 -23.13
CA HIS A 342 22.82 -12.52 -24.04
C HIS A 342 23.22 -13.83 -23.35
N ALA A 343 23.94 -13.76 -22.24
CA ALA A 343 24.31 -14.93 -21.44
C ALA A 343 23.19 -15.38 -20.46
N SER A 344 22.17 -14.56 -20.27
CA SER A 344 21.03 -14.88 -19.41
C SER A 344 19.94 -15.55 -20.26
N ASN A 345 19.62 -16.77 -19.91
CA ASN A 345 18.58 -17.56 -20.61
C ASN A 345 17.25 -17.50 -19.85
#